data_eeac2f91a3adfc3d37fcce0002d86f82
#
_entry.id   eeac2f91a3adfc3d37fcce0002d86f82
#
_cell.length_a   1.000
_cell.length_b   1.000
_cell.length_c   1.000
_cell.angle_alpha   90.00
_cell.angle_beta   90.00
_cell.angle_gamma   90.00
#
_symmetry.space_group_name_H-M   'P 1'
#
loop_
_entity.id
_entity.type
_entity.pdbx_description
1 polymer ?
#
loop_
_entity_poly.entity_id
_entity_poly.type
_entity_poly.pdbx_seq_one_letter_code
_entity_poly.pdbx_strand_id
1 'polypeptide(L)'
;MLQTDVAQAGRFTSKSAGHYNRLALRNGVSLNGLTRNPLDLEIFFQTALFFVSRAARESVLGQETFLARLEYFRSHHAAWLAGTTEEIYEWMQGCGLVVLTDDKVRFTAPESSEFESTDEVLAYWQELEGERVKRRHRVRAQLQAKNREVNAPKTISTDPELDRRLMQEALRMAQLAYDNDEVPVGAVIAMDGNIVATAMNEVVTRHDPTAHAEVLVIRKAAALLGNERLNGATLYVTLEPCPMCAAACSLARLARVVWGADDPDCGGMRGAIDVAAKAHLNHRPEMTPGVRRAECEKMLQDFFKAKRKKTQA
;
A
#
# COMPACT_ATOMS: atom_id res chain seq x y z
N MET A 1 -10.91 -34.45 -17.92
CA MET A 1 -12.19 -34.11 -17.30
C MET A 1 -12.15 -32.80 -16.48
N LEU A 2 -11.07 -32.03 -16.52
CA LEU A 2 -10.94 -30.75 -15.77
C LEU A 2 -11.02 -29.50 -16.66
N GLN A 3 -11.26 -29.63 -17.95
CA GLN A 3 -11.36 -28.50 -18.88
C GLN A 3 -12.82 -28.05 -19.15
N THR A 4 -13.81 -28.83 -18.75
CA THR A 4 -15.23 -28.52 -18.96
C THR A 4 -15.82 -27.65 -17.86
N ASP A 5 -15.29 -27.69 -16.63
CA ASP A 5 -15.87 -26.97 -15.50
C ASP A 5 -15.44 -25.48 -15.44
N VAL A 6 -14.27 -25.13 -16.00
CA VAL A 6 -13.83 -23.73 -16.14
C VAL A 6 -14.69 -22.95 -17.12
N ALA A 7 -15.34 -23.63 -18.08
CA ALA A 7 -16.23 -22.97 -19.02
C ALA A 7 -17.64 -22.65 -18.43
N GLN A 8 -18.05 -23.35 -17.36
CA GLN A 8 -19.29 -23.03 -16.65
C GLN A 8 -19.08 -21.92 -15.62
N ALA A 9 -17.87 -21.71 -15.07
CA ALA A 9 -17.51 -20.52 -14.31
C ALA A 9 -17.56 -19.22 -15.16
N GLY A 10 -17.76 -19.34 -16.48
CA GLY A 10 -17.98 -18.23 -17.42
C GLY A 10 -19.32 -17.50 -17.28
N ARG A 11 -20.14 -17.84 -16.31
CA ARG A 11 -21.45 -17.19 -16.11
C ARG A 11 -21.34 -15.85 -15.41
N PHE A 12 -20.26 -15.60 -14.66
CA PHE A 12 -19.87 -14.27 -14.18
C PHE A 12 -18.88 -13.64 -15.17
N THR A 13 -19.39 -13.22 -16.31
CA THR A 13 -18.54 -12.67 -17.37
C THR A 13 -18.18 -11.21 -17.07
N SER A 14 -17.06 -10.75 -17.63
CA SER A 14 -16.68 -9.33 -17.70
C SER A 14 -17.80 -8.43 -18.27
N LYS A 15 -18.84 -9.00 -18.90
CA LYS A 15 -20.02 -8.31 -19.40
C LYS A 15 -21.01 -7.92 -18.30
N SER A 16 -21.24 -8.79 -17.28
CA SER A 16 -22.10 -8.46 -16.14
C SER A 16 -21.46 -7.44 -15.23
N ALA A 17 -20.19 -7.58 -14.89
CA ALA A 17 -19.43 -6.55 -14.15
C ALA A 17 -19.46 -5.20 -14.87
N GLY A 18 -19.32 -5.19 -16.19
CA GLY A 18 -19.47 -3.99 -17.02
C GLY A 18 -20.90 -3.42 -17.02
N HIS A 19 -21.92 -4.24 -16.84
CA HIS A 19 -23.32 -3.80 -16.74
C HIS A 19 -23.58 -3.07 -15.41
N TYR A 20 -23.21 -3.66 -14.29
CA TYR A 20 -23.39 -3.07 -12.96
C TYR A 20 -22.57 -1.79 -12.79
N ASN A 21 -21.34 -1.77 -13.29
CA ASN A 21 -20.53 -0.58 -13.29
C ASN A 21 -21.16 0.57 -14.07
N ARG A 22 -21.78 0.28 -15.24
CA ARG A 22 -22.52 1.30 -16.01
C ARG A 22 -23.76 1.79 -15.30
N LEU A 23 -24.47 0.92 -14.58
CA LEU A 23 -25.63 1.31 -13.77
C LEU A 23 -25.21 2.20 -12.60
N ALA A 24 -24.16 1.84 -11.88
CA ALA A 24 -23.62 2.64 -10.78
C ALA A 24 -23.21 4.04 -11.27
N LEU A 25 -22.46 4.13 -12.37
CA LEU A 25 -22.06 5.43 -12.96
C LEU A 25 -23.26 6.26 -13.44
N ARG A 26 -24.32 5.64 -13.99
CA ARG A 26 -25.54 6.34 -14.37
C ARG A 26 -26.27 6.94 -13.17
N ASN A 27 -26.18 6.28 -12.03
CA ASN A 27 -26.79 6.71 -10.77
C ASN A 27 -25.84 7.59 -9.91
N GLY A 28 -24.71 8.03 -10.48
CA GLY A 28 -23.78 8.93 -9.82
C GLY A 28 -22.88 8.29 -8.74
N VAL A 29 -22.84 6.96 -8.68
CA VAL A 29 -22.03 6.23 -7.70
C VAL A 29 -20.69 5.85 -8.31
N SER A 30 -19.60 6.16 -7.63
CA SER A 30 -18.24 5.88 -8.07
C SER A 30 -17.68 4.63 -7.40
N LEU A 31 -17.09 3.73 -8.19
CA LEU A 31 -16.36 2.56 -7.70
C LEU A 31 -14.92 2.87 -7.25
N ASN A 32 -14.50 4.12 -7.37
CA ASN A 32 -13.14 4.52 -7.06
C ASN A 32 -12.81 4.26 -5.59
N GLY A 33 -11.98 3.25 -5.35
CA GLY A 33 -11.45 2.93 -4.03
C GLY A 33 -11.91 1.59 -3.43
N LEU A 34 -13.03 1.01 -3.86
CA LEU A 34 -13.55 -0.23 -3.27
C LEU A 34 -12.76 -1.48 -3.70
N THR A 35 -12.42 -1.57 -4.98
CA THR A 35 -11.53 -2.61 -5.52
C THR A 35 -10.95 -2.21 -6.87
N ARG A 36 -9.79 -2.81 -7.22
CA ARG A 36 -9.17 -2.65 -8.55
C ARG A 36 -9.74 -3.61 -9.61
N ASN A 37 -10.53 -4.59 -9.19
CA ASN A 37 -11.08 -5.60 -10.08
C ASN A 37 -12.61 -5.64 -9.98
N PRO A 38 -13.34 -5.16 -10.98
CA PRO A 38 -14.81 -5.15 -11.00
C PRO A 38 -15.44 -6.54 -10.81
N LEU A 39 -14.77 -7.60 -11.25
CA LEU A 39 -15.26 -8.98 -11.09
C LEU A 39 -15.28 -9.41 -9.62
N ASP A 40 -14.27 -9.02 -8.85
CA ASP A 40 -14.22 -9.30 -7.41
C ASP A 40 -15.40 -8.65 -6.66
N LEU A 41 -15.82 -7.46 -7.10
CA LEU A 41 -16.96 -6.76 -6.55
C LEU A 41 -18.27 -7.48 -6.85
N GLU A 42 -18.47 -7.89 -8.09
CA GLU A 42 -19.69 -8.60 -8.50
C GLU A 42 -19.87 -9.90 -7.73
N ILE A 43 -18.80 -10.68 -7.60
CA ILE A 43 -18.79 -11.92 -6.81
C ILE A 43 -19.12 -11.62 -5.35
N PHE A 44 -18.50 -10.58 -4.78
CA PHE A 44 -18.80 -10.14 -3.43
C PHE A 44 -20.27 -9.82 -3.26
N PHE A 45 -20.85 -9.00 -4.13
CA PHE A 45 -22.24 -8.56 -3.97
C PHE A 45 -23.23 -9.72 -4.09
N GLN A 46 -23.04 -10.60 -5.04
CA GLN A 46 -23.93 -11.74 -5.19
C GLN A 46 -23.83 -12.69 -4.00
N THR A 47 -22.60 -12.94 -3.51
CA THR A 47 -22.40 -13.77 -2.34
C THR A 47 -22.94 -13.10 -1.08
N ALA A 48 -22.71 -11.79 -0.91
CA ALA A 48 -23.23 -11.03 0.23
C ALA A 48 -24.76 -11.00 0.25
N LEU A 49 -25.39 -10.71 -0.89
CA LEU A 49 -26.85 -10.72 -1.04
C LEU A 49 -27.44 -12.08 -0.70
N PHE A 50 -26.84 -13.13 -1.22
CA PHE A 50 -27.29 -14.49 -0.94
C PHE A 50 -27.15 -14.84 0.54
N PHE A 51 -26.01 -14.53 1.17
CA PHE A 51 -25.76 -14.79 2.59
C PHE A 51 -26.71 -14.00 3.48
N VAL A 52 -26.88 -12.70 3.19
CA VAL A 52 -27.76 -11.83 3.98
C VAL A 52 -29.23 -12.22 3.81
N SER A 53 -29.69 -12.54 2.60
CA SER A 53 -31.08 -12.89 2.31
C SER A 53 -31.44 -14.27 2.88
N ARG A 54 -30.57 -15.25 2.76
CA ARG A 54 -30.87 -16.63 3.19
C ARG A 54 -30.71 -16.87 4.67
N ALA A 55 -29.77 -16.17 5.35
CA ALA A 55 -29.67 -16.17 6.79
C ALA A 55 -30.96 -15.67 7.46
N ALA A 56 -31.73 -14.83 6.75
CA ALA A 56 -33.01 -14.30 7.21
C ALA A 56 -34.23 -15.12 6.77
N ARG A 57 -34.10 -15.99 5.77
CA ARG A 57 -35.21 -16.62 5.02
C ARG A 57 -36.26 -15.60 4.53
N GLU A 58 -35.84 -14.37 4.34
CA GLU A 58 -36.71 -13.24 4.00
C GLU A 58 -36.08 -12.47 2.85
N SER A 59 -36.89 -12.08 1.89
CA SER A 59 -36.48 -11.22 0.77
C SER A 59 -36.46 -9.74 1.11
N VAL A 60 -36.84 -9.38 2.33
CA VAL A 60 -36.94 -8.02 2.85
C VAL A 60 -36.40 -7.96 4.26
N LEU A 61 -35.47 -7.05 4.54
CA LEU A 61 -34.87 -6.83 5.86
C LEU A 61 -35.00 -5.37 6.26
N GLY A 62 -35.09 -5.09 7.57
CA GLY A 62 -34.88 -3.73 8.08
C GLY A 62 -33.46 -3.25 7.73
N GLN A 63 -33.31 -1.97 7.41
CA GLN A 63 -32.03 -1.39 6.96
C GLN A 63 -30.90 -1.63 7.98
N GLU A 64 -31.17 -1.41 9.26
CA GLU A 64 -30.18 -1.63 10.33
C GLU A 64 -29.72 -3.09 10.40
N THR A 65 -30.67 -4.04 10.31
CA THR A 65 -30.38 -5.48 10.30
C THR A 65 -29.56 -5.86 9.05
N PHE A 66 -29.87 -5.26 7.91
CA PHE A 66 -29.15 -5.49 6.67
C PHE A 66 -27.71 -5.01 6.79
N LEU A 67 -27.48 -3.78 7.26
CA LEU A 67 -26.15 -3.21 7.44
C LEU A 67 -25.32 -4.00 8.44
N ALA A 68 -25.88 -4.41 9.57
CA ALA A 68 -25.18 -5.23 10.54
C ALA A 68 -24.72 -6.59 9.96
N ARG A 69 -25.56 -7.23 9.14
CA ARG A 69 -25.22 -8.50 8.49
C ARG A 69 -24.22 -8.31 7.36
N LEU A 70 -24.31 -7.23 6.60
CA LEU A 70 -23.35 -6.87 5.56
C LEU A 70 -21.97 -6.60 6.18
N GLU A 71 -21.92 -5.91 7.31
CA GLU A 71 -20.67 -5.68 8.05
C GLU A 71 -20.07 -6.98 8.58
N TYR A 72 -20.89 -7.87 9.15
CA TYR A 72 -20.44 -9.18 9.58
C TYR A 72 -19.84 -9.97 8.40
N PHE A 73 -20.53 -10.00 7.27
CA PHE A 73 -20.06 -10.69 6.07
C PHE A 73 -18.75 -10.07 5.56
N ARG A 74 -18.68 -8.74 5.47
CA ARG A 74 -17.50 -8.00 5.03
C ARG A 74 -16.29 -8.32 5.90
N SER A 75 -16.42 -8.23 7.22
CA SER A 75 -15.32 -8.41 8.16
C SER A 75 -14.81 -9.85 8.23
N HIS A 76 -15.68 -10.85 8.09
CA HIS A 76 -15.31 -12.27 8.24
C HIS A 76 -14.97 -12.96 6.92
N HIS A 77 -15.57 -12.52 5.82
CA HIS A 77 -15.44 -13.20 4.52
C HIS A 77 -14.82 -12.33 3.41
N ALA A 78 -14.81 -11.02 3.57
CA ALA A 78 -14.33 -10.11 2.55
C ALA A 78 -13.51 -8.93 3.10
N ALA A 79 -12.70 -9.15 4.13
CA ALA A 79 -11.85 -8.13 4.75
C ALA A 79 -10.84 -7.47 3.78
N TRP A 80 -10.69 -8.00 2.56
CA TRP A 80 -9.91 -7.44 1.47
C TRP A 80 -10.61 -6.31 0.72
N LEU A 81 -11.94 -6.15 0.89
CA LEU A 81 -12.71 -5.10 0.24
C LEU A 81 -12.47 -3.79 0.97
N ALA A 82 -12.03 -2.78 0.23
CA ALA A 82 -11.85 -1.42 0.76
C ALA A 82 -13.21 -0.72 0.91
N GLY A 83 -13.26 0.29 1.76
CA GLY A 83 -14.45 1.07 2.01
C GLY A 83 -15.23 0.65 3.26
N THR A 84 -16.15 1.51 3.67
CA THR A 84 -17.06 1.26 4.79
C THR A 84 -18.26 0.43 4.34
N THR A 85 -19.02 -0.10 5.30
CA THR A 85 -20.26 -0.85 5.01
C THR A 85 -21.29 0.04 4.36
N GLU A 86 -21.34 1.31 4.74
CA GLU A 86 -22.21 2.35 4.20
C GLU A 86 -21.88 2.64 2.73
N GLU A 87 -20.61 2.82 2.39
CA GLU A 87 -20.16 3.02 1.00
C GLU A 87 -20.50 1.84 0.10
N ILE A 88 -20.36 0.61 0.64
CA ILE A 88 -20.73 -0.61 -0.06
C ILE A 88 -22.25 -0.68 -0.26
N TYR A 89 -23.02 -0.31 0.75
CA TYR A 89 -24.48 -0.28 0.68
C TYR A 89 -24.98 0.75 -0.32
N GLU A 90 -24.45 1.96 -0.33
CA GLU A 90 -24.76 3.01 -1.31
C GLU A 90 -24.46 2.53 -2.72
N TRP A 91 -23.35 1.85 -2.91
CA TRP A 91 -23.03 1.26 -4.19
C TRP A 91 -24.03 0.18 -4.60
N MET A 92 -24.46 -0.70 -3.68
CA MET A 92 -25.47 -1.73 -3.96
C MET A 92 -26.80 -1.10 -4.36
N GLN A 93 -27.19 0.01 -3.74
CA GLN A 93 -28.39 0.77 -4.15
C GLN A 93 -28.20 1.39 -5.53
N GLY A 94 -27.05 2.04 -5.78
CA GLY A 94 -26.74 2.65 -7.08
C GLY A 94 -26.72 1.66 -8.23
N CYS A 95 -26.35 0.41 -7.98
CA CYS A 95 -26.40 -0.68 -8.95
C CYS A 95 -27.81 -1.29 -9.12
N GLY A 96 -28.76 -0.91 -8.28
CA GLY A 96 -30.09 -1.52 -8.29
C GLY A 96 -30.14 -2.95 -7.72
N LEU A 97 -29.13 -3.36 -6.97
CA LEU A 97 -29.08 -4.68 -6.31
C LEU A 97 -29.98 -4.72 -5.07
N VAL A 98 -30.14 -3.59 -4.41
CA VAL A 98 -31.03 -3.40 -3.29
C VAL A 98 -31.83 -2.12 -3.46
N VAL A 99 -33.08 -2.12 -2.99
CA VAL A 99 -33.96 -0.95 -2.98
C VAL A 99 -34.44 -0.73 -1.56
N LEU A 100 -34.29 0.51 -1.07
CA LEU A 100 -34.83 0.91 0.22
C LEU A 100 -36.27 1.46 0.02
N THR A 101 -37.20 0.92 0.79
CA THR A 101 -38.60 1.37 0.83
C THR A 101 -39.09 1.26 2.26
N ASP A 102 -39.52 2.35 2.87
CA ASP A 102 -40.06 2.41 4.23
C ASP A 102 -39.14 1.71 5.28
N ASP A 103 -37.86 2.09 5.30
CA ASP A 103 -36.79 1.52 6.15
C ASP A 103 -36.55 0.00 5.96
N LYS A 104 -37.08 -0.55 4.89
CA LYS A 104 -36.87 -1.96 4.51
C LYS A 104 -36.05 -2.06 3.24
N VAL A 105 -35.01 -2.88 3.31
CA VAL A 105 -34.17 -3.22 2.18
C VAL A 105 -34.78 -4.41 1.46
N ARG A 106 -35.18 -4.21 0.22
CA ARG A 106 -35.65 -5.26 -0.68
C ARG A 106 -34.53 -5.64 -1.64
N PHE A 107 -34.33 -6.94 -1.83
CA PHE A 107 -33.39 -7.46 -2.81
C PHE A 107 -34.04 -7.45 -4.20
N THR A 108 -33.29 -6.94 -5.16
CA THR A 108 -33.64 -6.94 -6.57
C THR A 108 -32.67 -7.79 -7.38
N ALA A 109 -32.16 -8.87 -6.76
CA ALA A 109 -31.28 -9.80 -7.46
C ALA A 109 -31.93 -10.25 -8.77
N PRO A 110 -31.21 -10.30 -9.89
CA PRO A 110 -31.74 -10.82 -11.13
C PRO A 110 -32.27 -12.23 -10.91
N GLU A 111 -33.38 -12.58 -11.58
CA GLU A 111 -34.07 -13.86 -11.47
C GLU A 111 -33.20 -15.10 -11.78
N SER A 112 -31.97 -14.88 -12.19
CA SER A 112 -30.97 -15.90 -12.50
C SER A 112 -29.94 -16.07 -11.40
N SER A 113 -30.33 -16.36 -10.15
CA SER A 113 -29.39 -16.98 -9.23
C SER A 113 -29.25 -18.46 -9.64
N GLU A 114 -28.15 -18.78 -10.29
CA GLU A 114 -27.87 -20.14 -10.83
C GLU A 114 -27.51 -21.15 -9.72
N PHE A 115 -27.61 -20.78 -8.44
CA PHE A 115 -27.35 -21.64 -7.31
C PHE A 115 -28.66 -22.14 -6.68
N GLU A 116 -28.79 -23.45 -6.57
CA GLU A 116 -29.97 -24.08 -6.00
C GLU A 116 -29.91 -24.16 -4.45
N SER A 117 -28.71 -24.07 -3.89
CA SER A 117 -28.49 -24.20 -2.43
C SER A 117 -27.42 -23.28 -1.84
N THR A 118 -27.49 -23.04 -0.52
CA THR A 118 -26.45 -22.27 0.23
C THR A 118 -25.10 -22.96 0.17
N ASP A 119 -25.11 -24.30 0.16
CA ASP A 119 -23.89 -25.09 0.17
C ASP A 119 -23.16 -24.99 -1.18
N GLU A 120 -23.87 -24.87 -2.28
CA GLU A 120 -23.28 -24.60 -3.60
C GLU A 120 -22.59 -23.23 -3.66
N VAL A 121 -23.23 -22.20 -3.11
CA VAL A 121 -22.60 -20.86 -3.05
C VAL A 121 -21.37 -20.88 -2.16
N LEU A 122 -21.43 -21.55 -1.02
CA LEU A 122 -20.28 -21.67 -0.12
C LEU A 122 -19.16 -22.48 -0.76
N ALA A 123 -19.47 -23.58 -1.42
CA ALA A 123 -18.50 -24.40 -2.15
C ALA A 123 -17.84 -23.60 -3.28
N TYR A 124 -18.62 -22.90 -4.08
CA TYR A 124 -18.11 -22.01 -5.15
C TYR A 124 -17.21 -20.90 -4.59
N TRP A 125 -17.61 -20.29 -3.46
CA TRP A 125 -16.82 -19.25 -2.80
C TRP A 125 -15.50 -19.80 -2.25
N GLN A 126 -15.51 -20.97 -1.65
CA GLN A 126 -14.30 -21.64 -1.17
C GLN A 126 -13.35 -22.00 -2.31
N GLU A 127 -13.89 -22.41 -3.46
CA GLU A 127 -13.11 -22.66 -4.67
C GLU A 127 -12.48 -21.38 -5.21
N LEU A 128 -13.25 -20.30 -5.31
CA LEU A 128 -12.74 -18.97 -5.71
C LEU A 128 -11.65 -18.43 -4.76
N GLU A 129 -11.85 -18.55 -3.45
CA GLU A 129 -10.81 -18.19 -2.48
C GLU A 129 -9.58 -19.08 -2.64
N GLY A 130 -9.76 -20.38 -2.85
CA GLY A 130 -8.70 -21.32 -3.15
C GLY A 130 -7.89 -20.90 -4.39
N GLU A 131 -8.55 -20.56 -5.48
CA GLU A 131 -7.90 -20.07 -6.71
C GLU A 131 -7.23 -18.70 -6.51
N ARG A 132 -7.82 -17.81 -5.72
CA ARG A 132 -7.26 -16.52 -5.35
C ARG A 132 -6.00 -16.65 -4.52
N VAL A 133 -6.01 -17.56 -3.54
CA VAL A 133 -4.83 -17.91 -2.75
C VAL A 133 -3.74 -18.52 -3.63
N LYS A 134 -4.09 -19.47 -4.51
CA LYS A 134 -3.16 -20.07 -5.49
C LYS A 134 -2.58 -19.01 -6.44
N ARG A 135 -3.40 -18.07 -6.90
CA ARG A 135 -2.96 -16.94 -7.75
C ARG A 135 -2.01 -16.02 -7.00
N ARG A 136 -2.33 -15.66 -5.74
CA ARG A 136 -1.38 -14.91 -4.87
C ARG A 136 -0.08 -15.65 -4.69
N HIS A 137 -0.11 -16.97 -4.44
CA HIS A 137 1.09 -17.78 -4.31
C HIS A 137 1.89 -17.85 -5.61
N ARG A 138 1.24 -18.00 -6.77
CA ARG A 138 1.90 -17.95 -8.09
C ARG A 138 2.54 -16.58 -8.36
N VAL A 139 1.81 -15.51 -8.15
CA VAL A 139 2.32 -14.14 -8.32
C VAL A 139 3.47 -13.89 -7.34
N ARG A 140 3.32 -14.31 -6.08
CA ARG A 140 4.38 -14.20 -5.07
C ARG A 140 5.61 -15.04 -5.46
N ALA A 141 5.43 -16.26 -5.96
CA ALA A 141 6.50 -17.11 -6.43
C ALA A 141 7.20 -16.53 -7.68
N GLN A 142 6.44 -15.97 -8.63
CA GLN A 142 6.99 -15.29 -9.80
C GLN A 142 7.76 -14.02 -9.41
N LEU A 143 7.22 -13.22 -8.49
CA LEU A 143 7.92 -12.07 -7.92
C LEU A 143 9.17 -12.50 -7.14
N GLN A 144 9.10 -13.59 -6.39
CA GLN A 144 10.25 -14.15 -5.69
C GLN A 144 11.30 -14.73 -6.65
N ALA A 145 10.89 -15.38 -7.75
CA ALA A 145 11.80 -15.87 -8.78
C ALA A 145 12.45 -14.69 -9.50
N LYS A 146 11.67 -13.67 -9.90
CA LYS A 146 12.19 -12.43 -10.47
C LYS A 146 13.10 -11.68 -9.49
N ASN A 147 12.75 -11.68 -8.21
CA ASN A 147 13.59 -11.14 -7.14
C ASN A 147 14.86 -11.97 -6.90
N ARG A 148 14.87 -13.28 -7.16
CA ARG A 148 16.10 -14.11 -7.11
C ARG A 148 17.03 -13.80 -8.27
N GLU A 149 16.52 -13.53 -9.46
CA GLU A 149 17.30 -13.05 -10.60
C GLU A 149 17.81 -11.61 -10.36
N VAL A 150 17.01 -10.77 -9.73
CA VAL A 150 17.40 -9.42 -9.30
C VAL A 150 18.37 -9.46 -8.12
N ASN A 151 18.33 -10.51 -7.28
CA ASN A 151 19.14 -10.71 -6.08
C ASN A 151 20.42 -11.53 -6.31
N ALA A 152 20.78 -11.87 -7.55
CA ALA A 152 22.17 -12.19 -7.82
C ALA A 152 23.00 -11.00 -7.30
N PRO A 153 24.17 -11.23 -6.64
CA PRO A 153 24.97 -10.14 -6.09
C PRO A 153 25.32 -9.16 -7.19
N LYS A 154 24.47 -8.17 -7.38
CA LYS A 154 24.73 -7.07 -8.30
C LYS A 154 25.79 -6.23 -7.65
N THR A 155 26.85 -5.96 -8.40
CA THR A 155 27.88 -5.01 -7.98
C THR A 155 27.17 -3.71 -7.64
N ILE A 156 27.20 -3.32 -6.37
CA ILE A 156 26.63 -2.06 -5.92
C ILE A 156 27.39 -0.97 -6.66
N SER A 157 26.69 -0.18 -7.46
CA SER A 157 27.33 0.94 -8.16
C SER A 157 27.81 1.95 -7.13
N THR A 158 29.11 2.19 -7.12
CA THR A 158 29.75 3.24 -6.32
C THR A 158 30.22 4.41 -7.20
N ASP A 159 29.46 4.68 -8.27
CA ASP A 159 29.72 5.80 -9.16
C ASP A 159 29.46 7.14 -8.42
N PRO A 160 30.52 7.96 -8.16
CA PRO A 160 30.36 9.21 -7.43
C PRO A 160 29.49 10.24 -8.15
N GLU A 161 29.40 10.20 -9.48
CA GLU A 161 28.58 11.14 -10.25
C GLU A 161 27.10 10.77 -10.14
N LEU A 162 26.80 9.48 -10.21
CA LEU A 162 25.46 8.97 -9.93
C LEU A 162 25.03 9.33 -8.50
N ASP A 163 25.91 9.15 -7.52
CA ASP A 163 25.62 9.49 -6.12
C ASP A 163 25.31 10.99 -5.96
N ARG A 164 26.08 11.87 -6.60
CA ARG A 164 25.82 13.32 -6.59
C ARG A 164 24.47 13.68 -7.21
N ARG A 165 24.14 13.04 -8.33
CA ARG A 165 22.86 13.26 -9.04
C ARG A 165 21.66 12.81 -8.20
N LEU A 166 21.74 11.63 -7.58
CA LEU A 166 20.64 11.10 -6.76
C LEU A 166 20.51 11.86 -5.43
N MET A 167 21.61 12.31 -4.84
CA MET A 167 21.59 13.20 -3.69
C MET A 167 21.01 14.59 -4.04
N GLN A 168 21.19 15.08 -5.27
CA GLN A 168 20.51 16.29 -5.73
C GLN A 168 19.01 16.16 -5.66
N GLU A 169 18.46 15.01 -6.03
CA GLU A 169 17.04 14.76 -5.93
C GLU A 169 16.57 14.64 -4.46
N ALA A 170 17.38 14.03 -3.58
CA ALA A 170 17.13 14.04 -2.15
C ALA A 170 17.11 15.46 -1.57
N LEU A 171 18.03 16.33 -2.00
CA LEU A 171 18.03 17.76 -1.62
C LEU A 171 16.78 18.49 -2.12
N ARG A 172 16.31 18.18 -3.34
CA ARG A 172 15.03 18.74 -3.84
C ARG A 172 13.84 18.34 -2.93
N MET A 173 13.81 17.10 -2.47
CA MET A 173 12.79 16.64 -1.51
C MET A 173 12.94 17.31 -0.15
N ALA A 174 14.19 17.53 0.32
CA ALA A 174 14.47 18.28 1.54
C ALA A 174 14.02 19.75 1.44
N GLN A 175 14.16 20.38 0.27
CA GLN A 175 13.63 21.73 0.05
C GLN A 175 12.09 21.75 0.15
N LEU A 176 11.40 20.75 -0.38
CA LEU A 176 9.95 20.65 -0.22
C LEU A 176 9.55 20.48 1.26
N ALA A 177 10.31 19.73 2.06
CA ALA A 177 10.10 19.65 3.51
C ALA A 177 10.28 21.02 4.16
N TYR A 178 11.36 21.74 3.82
CA TYR A 178 11.63 23.10 4.31
C TYR A 178 10.47 24.05 4.04
N ASP A 179 9.94 24.05 2.81
CA ASP A 179 8.86 24.92 2.36
C ASP A 179 7.54 24.59 3.07
N ASN A 180 7.37 23.35 3.54
CA ASN A 180 6.23 22.90 4.35
C ASN A 180 6.47 23.00 5.87
N ASP A 181 7.49 23.73 6.30
CA ASP A 181 7.82 23.95 7.72
C ASP A 181 8.22 22.66 8.48
N GLU A 182 8.58 21.62 7.74
CA GLU A 182 9.14 20.35 8.22
C GLU A 182 10.68 20.42 8.32
N VAL A 183 11.27 19.58 9.18
CA VAL A 183 12.74 19.43 9.19
C VAL A 183 13.19 19.03 7.78
N PRO A 184 14.14 19.74 7.14
CA PRO A 184 14.48 19.57 5.73
C PRO A 184 15.31 18.31 5.48
N VAL A 185 14.66 17.17 5.59
CA VAL A 185 15.21 15.87 5.23
C VAL A 185 14.46 15.33 4.04
N GLY A 186 15.20 14.96 3.02
CA GLY A 186 14.69 14.33 1.81
C GLY A 186 15.39 13.02 1.54
N ALA A 187 14.65 12.05 1.00
CA ALA A 187 15.11 10.71 0.74
C ALA A 187 14.70 10.18 -0.63
N VAL A 188 15.57 9.37 -1.23
CA VAL A 188 15.37 8.71 -2.53
C VAL A 188 15.78 7.24 -2.40
N ILE A 189 14.95 6.33 -2.86
CA ILE A 189 15.34 4.94 -3.14
C ILE A 189 15.61 4.80 -4.63
N ALA A 190 16.78 4.27 -4.96
CA ALA A 190 17.17 3.95 -6.33
C ALA A 190 17.57 2.49 -6.47
N MET A 191 17.31 1.92 -7.66
CA MET A 191 17.77 0.59 -8.08
C MET A 191 18.35 0.70 -9.49
N ASP A 192 19.51 0.10 -9.69
CA ASP A 192 20.21 0.12 -11.00
C ASP A 192 20.35 1.56 -11.56
N GLY A 193 20.58 2.55 -10.69
CA GLY A 193 20.72 3.96 -11.06
C GLY A 193 19.41 4.70 -11.36
N ASN A 194 18.26 4.02 -11.31
CA ASN A 194 16.93 4.59 -11.55
C ASN A 194 16.20 4.85 -10.22
N ILE A 195 15.54 5.99 -10.14
CA ILE A 195 14.72 6.35 -8.98
C ILE A 195 13.47 5.49 -8.95
N VAL A 196 13.26 4.77 -7.82
CA VAL A 196 12.06 3.98 -7.54
C VAL A 196 11.03 4.82 -6.78
N ALA A 197 11.47 5.54 -5.76
CA ALA A 197 10.61 6.36 -4.92
C ALA A 197 11.37 7.54 -4.33
N THR A 198 10.62 8.60 -3.99
CA THR A 198 11.10 9.77 -3.27
C THR A 198 10.18 10.10 -2.10
N ALA A 199 10.71 10.68 -1.05
CA ALA A 199 9.94 11.18 0.09
C ALA A 199 10.66 12.36 0.75
N MET A 200 9.90 13.15 1.47
CA MET A 200 10.39 14.17 2.39
C MET A 200 9.94 13.86 3.81
N ASN A 201 10.52 14.51 4.80
CA ASN A 201 10.02 14.46 6.17
C ASN A 201 8.60 15.06 6.25
N GLU A 202 7.69 14.37 6.95
CA GLU A 202 6.28 14.77 7.06
C GLU A 202 5.75 14.55 8.50
N VAL A 203 6.63 14.69 9.50
CA VAL A 203 6.30 14.43 10.93
C VAL A 203 5.20 15.35 11.44
N VAL A 204 5.33 16.65 11.19
CA VAL A 204 4.36 17.66 11.62
C VAL A 204 3.08 17.55 10.81
N THR A 205 3.20 17.46 9.50
CA THR A 205 2.06 17.41 8.57
C THR A 205 1.16 16.19 8.81
N ARG A 206 1.77 15.03 9.16
CA ARG A 206 1.03 13.78 9.40
C ARG A 206 0.65 13.56 10.86
N HIS A 207 1.15 14.37 11.78
CA HIS A 207 1.06 14.11 13.22
C HIS A 207 1.58 12.70 13.58
N ASP A 208 2.63 12.25 12.86
CA ASP A 208 3.24 10.92 13.01
C ASP A 208 4.74 11.07 13.30
N PRO A 209 5.20 10.77 14.55
CA PRO A 209 6.60 10.89 14.92
C PRO A 209 7.53 9.94 14.15
N THR A 210 6.97 8.97 13.42
CA THR A 210 7.74 8.02 12.60
C THR A 210 7.78 8.41 11.11
N ALA A 211 7.12 9.50 10.71
CA ALA A 211 7.03 9.93 9.32
C ALA A 211 8.32 10.62 8.82
N HIS A 212 9.47 10.02 9.15
CA HIS A 212 10.77 10.43 8.62
C HIS A 212 10.88 10.08 7.13
N ALA A 213 11.61 10.89 6.38
CA ALA A 213 11.78 10.73 4.93
C ALA A 213 12.21 9.30 4.54
N GLU A 214 13.12 8.70 5.31
CA GLU A 214 13.64 7.35 5.09
C GLU A 214 12.55 6.29 5.25
N VAL A 215 11.77 6.37 6.32
CA VAL A 215 10.67 5.42 6.58
C VAL A 215 9.61 5.54 5.49
N LEU A 216 9.26 6.77 5.10
CA LEU A 216 8.28 7.04 4.07
C LEU A 216 8.73 6.54 2.70
N VAL A 217 10.00 6.76 2.31
CA VAL A 217 10.51 6.30 1.02
C VAL A 217 10.65 4.78 0.96
N ILE A 218 11.07 4.12 2.05
CA ILE A 218 11.10 2.65 2.16
C ILE A 218 9.68 2.09 1.97
N ARG A 219 8.67 2.63 2.66
CA ARG A 219 7.27 2.20 2.52
C ARG A 219 6.75 2.38 1.09
N LYS A 220 7.02 3.53 0.46
CA LYS A 220 6.65 3.78 -0.94
C LYS A 220 7.32 2.80 -1.89
N ALA A 221 8.62 2.59 -1.76
CA ALA A 221 9.36 1.65 -2.61
C ALA A 221 8.88 0.21 -2.42
N ALA A 222 8.66 -0.23 -1.18
CA ALA A 222 8.13 -1.55 -0.87
C ALA A 222 6.75 -1.79 -1.49
N ALA A 223 5.86 -0.79 -1.42
CA ALA A 223 4.53 -0.85 -2.03
C ALA A 223 4.61 -0.92 -3.57
N LEU A 224 5.47 -0.10 -4.20
CA LEU A 224 5.66 -0.09 -5.66
C LEU A 224 6.25 -1.40 -6.18
N LEU A 225 7.21 -1.98 -5.44
CA LEU A 225 7.89 -3.21 -5.82
C LEU A 225 7.14 -4.48 -5.37
N GLY A 226 6.08 -4.31 -4.55
CA GLY A 226 5.31 -5.43 -3.99
C GLY A 226 6.15 -6.36 -3.10
N ASN A 227 7.19 -5.84 -2.44
CA ASN A 227 8.13 -6.61 -1.63
C ASN A 227 8.62 -5.79 -0.44
N GLU A 228 8.59 -6.37 0.76
CA GLU A 228 9.13 -5.78 1.97
C GLU A 228 10.66 -5.70 1.99
N ARG A 229 11.32 -6.51 1.17
CA ARG A 229 12.78 -6.55 1.03
C ARG A 229 13.20 -5.82 -0.23
N LEU A 230 13.95 -4.77 -0.06
CA LEU A 230 14.46 -3.92 -1.12
C LEU A 230 15.91 -4.27 -1.48
N ASN A 231 16.17 -5.59 -1.66
CA ASN A 231 17.51 -6.08 -1.98
C ASN A 231 18.04 -5.41 -3.26
N GLY A 232 19.29 -4.95 -3.22
CA GLY A 232 19.93 -4.25 -4.32
C GLY A 232 19.57 -2.74 -4.41
N ALA A 233 18.63 -2.26 -3.60
CA ALA A 233 18.29 -0.84 -3.57
C ALA A 233 19.31 -0.04 -2.74
N THR A 234 19.56 1.20 -3.17
CA THR A 234 20.33 2.21 -2.44
C THR A 234 19.42 3.32 -1.97
N LEU A 235 19.54 3.67 -0.69
CA LEU A 235 18.93 4.87 -0.11
C LEU A 235 19.90 6.04 -0.22
N TYR A 236 19.42 7.17 -0.70
CA TYR A 236 20.06 8.47 -0.63
C TYR A 236 19.25 9.37 0.30
N VAL A 237 19.86 9.97 1.28
CA VAL A 237 19.20 10.82 2.28
C VAL A 237 20.07 12.00 2.65
N THR A 238 19.48 13.17 2.88
CA THR A 238 20.24 14.40 3.13
C THR A 238 20.89 14.46 4.50
N LEU A 239 20.41 13.68 5.49
CA LEU A 239 20.92 13.59 6.85
C LEU A 239 21.19 12.13 7.21
N GLU A 240 22.19 11.86 8.04
CA GLU A 240 22.44 10.53 8.57
C GLU A 240 21.18 9.96 9.23
N PRO A 241 20.73 8.73 8.84
CA PRO A 241 19.54 8.12 9.42
C PRO A 241 19.65 7.96 10.94
N CYS A 242 18.62 8.38 11.67
CA CYS A 242 18.49 8.14 13.10
C CYS A 242 18.37 6.63 13.42
N PRO A 243 18.48 6.19 14.71
CA PRO A 243 18.40 4.77 15.07
C PRO A 243 17.17 4.03 14.54
N MET A 244 15.99 4.65 14.54
CA MET A 244 14.76 4.10 13.96
C MET A 244 14.91 3.84 12.46
N CYS A 245 15.41 4.83 11.72
CA CYS A 245 15.59 4.76 10.27
C CYS A 245 16.71 3.79 9.89
N ALA A 246 17.81 3.75 10.65
CA ALA A 246 18.90 2.80 10.46
C ALA A 246 18.41 1.34 10.62
N ALA A 247 17.57 1.08 11.63
CA ALA A 247 16.93 -0.21 11.81
C ALA A 247 15.99 -0.54 10.62
N ALA A 248 15.20 0.44 10.16
CA ALA A 248 14.31 0.26 9.00
C ALA A 248 15.10 -0.08 7.72
N CYS A 249 16.25 0.56 7.48
CA CYS A 249 17.15 0.25 6.36
C CYS A 249 17.62 -1.21 6.41
N SER A 250 18.02 -1.70 7.60
CA SER A 250 18.44 -3.09 7.79
C SER A 250 17.29 -4.07 7.60
N LEU A 251 16.11 -3.78 8.14
CA LEU A 251 14.90 -4.62 8.00
C LEU A 251 14.44 -4.70 6.55
N ALA A 252 14.50 -3.58 5.81
CA ALA A 252 14.21 -3.52 4.38
C ALA A 252 15.30 -4.16 3.51
N ARG A 253 16.42 -4.58 4.09
CA ARG A 253 17.57 -5.18 3.39
C ARG A 253 18.13 -4.31 2.26
N LEU A 254 18.23 -2.99 2.52
CA LEU A 254 18.89 -2.10 1.58
C LEU A 254 20.35 -2.50 1.38
N ALA A 255 20.79 -2.49 0.12
CA ALA A 255 22.17 -2.84 -0.20
C ALA A 255 23.14 -1.75 0.27
N ARG A 256 22.74 -0.47 0.15
CA ARG A 256 23.59 0.67 0.46
C ARG A 256 22.77 1.84 1.02
N VAL A 257 23.37 2.61 1.93
CA VAL A 257 22.84 3.88 2.43
C VAL A 257 23.90 4.97 2.20
N VAL A 258 23.49 6.01 1.48
CA VAL A 258 24.28 7.18 1.14
C VAL A 258 23.67 8.39 1.82
N TRP A 259 24.45 9.14 2.60
CA TRP A 259 23.92 10.34 3.23
C TRP A 259 24.81 11.57 3.02
N GLY A 260 24.19 12.75 3.20
CA GLY A 260 24.85 14.02 3.07
C GLY A 260 25.52 14.48 4.35
N ALA A 261 24.76 15.10 5.27
CA ALA A 261 25.22 15.58 6.54
C ALA A 261 25.33 14.45 7.57
N ASP A 262 26.38 14.43 8.35
CA ASP A 262 26.49 13.55 9.52
C ASP A 262 25.62 14.08 10.68
N ASP A 263 25.13 13.20 11.54
CA ASP A 263 24.43 13.53 12.78
C ASP A 263 25.17 12.89 13.98
N PRO A 264 26.12 13.61 14.59
CA PRO A 264 26.93 13.06 15.69
C PRO A 264 26.11 12.81 16.95
N ASP A 265 24.96 13.49 17.11
CA ASP A 265 24.18 13.45 18.36
C ASP A 265 23.05 12.40 18.29
N CYS A 266 22.43 12.22 17.11
CA CYS A 266 21.26 11.34 16.91
C CYS A 266 21.45 10.31 15.78
N GLY A 267 22.58 10.29 15.08
CA GLY A 267 22.83 9.37 13.97
C GLY A 267 22.87 7.91 14.40
N GLY A 268 22.23 7.05 13.61
CA GLY A 268 22.07 5.63 13.89
C GLY A 268 22.92 4.71 13.02
N MET A 269 23.70 5.27 12.08
CA MET A 269 24.57 4.50 11.18
C MET A 269 26.02 4.46 11.68
N ARG A 270 26.54 5.58 12.15
CA ARG A 270 27.89 5.71 12.73
C ARG A 270 28.06 6.94 13.63
N GLY A 271 27.08 7.83 13.73
CA GLY A 271 27.12 9.04 14.57
C GLY A 271 27.07 8.69 16.04
N ALA A 272 25.91 8.85 16.68
CA ALA A 272 25.73 8.54 18.10
C ALA A 272 25.82 7.03 18.39
N ILE A 273 25.32 6.18 17.50
CA ILE A 273 25.31 4.72 17.63
C ILE A 273 25.34 4.03 16.26
N ASP A 274 26.01 2.89 16.15
CA ASP A 274 25.88 1.96 15.01
C ASP A 274 24.83 0.90 15.36
N VAL A 275 23.59 1.13 14.95
CA VAL A 275 22.44 0.26 15.23
C VAL A 275 22.65 -1.11 14.61
N ALA A 276 23.16 -1.19 13.38
CA ALA A 276 23.34 -2.46 12.67
C ALA A 276 24.42 -3.34 13.34
N ALA A 277 25.42 -2.73 13.98
CA ALA A 277 26.44 -3.45 14.73
C ALA A 277 25.95 -3.88 16.13
N LYS A 278 25.03 -3.11 16.75
CA LYS A 278 24.61 -3.33 18.15
C LYS A 278 23.34 -4.16 18.29
N ALA A 279 22.41 -4.07 17.34
CA ALA A 279 21.05 -4.58 17.48
C ALA A 279 20.86 -6.02 16.96
N HIS A 280 21.91 -6.79 16.71
CA HIS A 280 21.82 -8.15 16.13
C HIS A 280 20.93 -8.24 14.86
N LEU A 281 20.93 -7.19 14.05
CA LEU A 281 20.19 -7.16 12.81
C LEU A 281 20.86 -8.07 11.78
N ASN A 282 20.05 -8.88 11.09
CA ASN A 282 20.53 -9.89 10.14
C ASN A 282 21.06 -9.30 8.82
N HIS A 283 21.12 -7.98 8.68
CA HIS A 283 21.57 -7.31 7.47
C HIS A 283 22.19 -5.95 7.84
N ARG A 284 23.32 -5.66 7.22
CA ARG A 284 24.01 -4.38 7.34
C ARG A 284 24.22 -3.80 5.94
N PRO A 285 23.61 -2.65 5.62
CA PRO A 285 23.86 -2.00 4.33
C PRO A 285 25.28 -1.44 4.26
N GLU A 286 25.84 -1.35 3.06
CA GLU A 286 27.04 -0.56 2.82
C GLU A 286 26.78 0.93 3.11
N MET A 287 27.77 1.65 3.60
CA MET A 287 27.62 3.03 4.05
C MET A 287 28.52 3.96 3.25
N THR A 288 27.95 5.06 2.74
CA THR A 288 28.69 6.11 2.03
C THR A 288 28.29 7.48 2.58
N PRO A 289 29.06 8.03 3.55
CA PRO A 289 28.79 9.35 4.11
C PRO A 289 29.31 10.49 3.25
N GLY A 290 28.73 11.69 3.44
CA GLY A 290 29.30 12.96 3.04
C GLY A 290 29.05 13.36 1.59
N VAL A 291 28.14 12.71 0.89
CA VAL A 291 27.78 13.09 -0.50
C VAL A 291 27.01 14.41 -0.46
N ARG A 292 27.57 15.47 -1.06
CA ARG A 292 27.04 16.84 -1.03
C ARG A 292 26.83 17.38 0.41
N ARG A 293 27.73 17.03 1.31
CA ARG A 293 27.66 17.36 2.74
C ARG A 293 27.36 18.84 3.00
N ALA A 294 28.17 19.73 2.43
CA ALA A 294 28.04 21.17 2.69
C ALA A 294 26.66 21.74 2.37
N GLU A 295 26.00 21.23 1.32
CA GLU A 295 24.66 21.68 0.93
C GLU A 295 23.61 21.14 1.87
N CYS A 296 23.72 19.89 2.30
CA CYS A 296 22.83 19.27 3.27
C CYS A 296 22.93 19.96 4.64
N GLU A 297 24.13 20.18 5.14
CA GLU A 297 24.38 20.90 6.41
C GLU A 297 23.83 22.33 6.36
N LYS A 298 24.10 23.04 5.25
CA LYS A 298 23.61 24.41 5.08
C LYS A 298 22.09 24.49 5.16
N MET A 299 21.38 23.59 4.49
CA MET A 299 19.91 23.59 4.48
C MET A 299 19.34 23.37 5.88
N LEU A 300 19.89 22.44 6.66
CA LEU A 300 19.53 22.21 8.06
C LEU A 300 19.81 23.43 8.95
N GLN A 301 21.00 24.03 8.82
CA GLN A 301 21.39 25.21 9.58
C GLN A 301 20.47 26.40 9.29
N ASP A 302 20.15 26.66 8.02
CA ASP A 302 19.27 27.75 7.61
C ASP A 302 17.87 27.57 8.19
N PHE A 303 17.33 26.35 8.16
CA PHE A 303 16.02 26.02 8.74
C PHE A 303 15.97 26.28 10.25
N PHE A 304 16.89 25.72 11.02
CA PHE A 304 16.89 25.89 12.47
C PHE A 304 17.21 27.34 12.88
N LYS A 305 18.00 28.06 12.09
CA LYS A 305 18.22 29.50 12.30
C LYS A 305 16.92 30.32 12.09
N ALA A 306 16.15 29.98 11.07
CA ALA A 306 14.86 30.63 10.81
C ALA A 306 13.84 30.32 11.92
N LYS A 307 13.79 29.07 12.39
CA LYS A 307 12.89 28.67 13.50
C LYS A 307 13.21 29.40 14.80
N ARG A 308 14.49 29.50 15.18
CA ARG A 308 14.91 30.24 16.40
C ARG A 308 14.50 31.72 16.34
N LYS A 309 14.57 32.36 15.18
CA LYS A 309 14.15 33.75 15.01
C LYS A 309 12.62 33.92 15.19
N LYS A 310 11.82 32.96 14.66
CA LYS A 310 10.35 32.98 14.83
C LYS A 310 9.91 32.79 16.29
N THR A 311 10.68 32.07 17.11
CA THR A 311 10.35 31.81 18.52
C THR A 311 10.72 33.00 19.44
N GLN A 312 11.61 33.91 19.00
CA GLN A 312 12.09 35.07 19.77
C GLN A 312 11.32 36.37 19.41
N ALA A 313 10.46 36.36 18.39
CA ALA A 313 9.61 37.46 17.98
C ALA A 313 8.19 37.26 18.49
#